data_4294af8d217712e11f0a565cc5075ec1
#
_entry.id   4294af8d217712e11f0a565cc5075ec1
#
_cell.length_a   1.000
_cell.length_b   1.000
_cell.length_c   1.000
_cell.angle_alpha   90.00
_cell.angle_beta   90.00
_cell.angle_gamma   90.00
#
_symmetry.space_group_name_H-M   'P 1'
#
loop_
_entity.id
_entity.type
_entity.pdbx_description
1 polymer ?
#
loop_
_entity_poly.entity_id
_entity_poly.type
_entity_poly.pdbx_seq_one_letter_code
_entity_poly.pdbx_strand_id
1 'polypeptide(L)'
;MAVESGRGAVRSGSWRALLQRGLDAANELSNLVAAKISDPRARLLRRRRRALRWGLIFSAGCVFWAAVTLLLAAWGWFALLLVGTGSIAVVQAGVATLLLLRYRWLRAEPLPAQRPAGGRRLPPHSSAARSAMFALGASERGFFSLLGVMERGNMLPATEIRDLTAAANKTAVAMAATAAEVVSMEQAVYYAPQSRSYLVPAINAFTAQLSSGVRQYNEMVTAAAQLVSSANNGDPSSGPVARYRDELVGATDRLVGWAQAFDELGGLPRG
;
A
#
# COMPACT_ATOMS: atom_id res chain seq x y z
N MET A 1 47.50 29.82 -36.73
CA MET A 1 47.51 29.32 -35.34
C MET A 1 46.15 29.60 -34.68
N ALA A 2 45.21 28.70 -34.76
CA ALA A 2 43.98 28.71 -33.95
C ALA A 2 43.24 27.37 -34.17
N VAL A 3 43.67 26.32 -33.51
CA VAL A 3 42.95 25.06 -33.34
C VAL A 3 43.35 24.51 -31.99
N GLU A 4 42.55 24.76 -30.94
CA GLU A 4 42.48 23.94 -29.71
C GLU A 4 41.56 24.60 -28.70
N SER A 5 40.25 24.45 -28.83
CA SER A 5 39.31 24.86 -27.80
C SER A 5 37.98 24.06 -27.77
N GLY A 6 37.92 22.92 -28.47
CA GLY A 6 36.65 22.19 -28.64
C GLY A 6 36.48 20.88 -27.87
N ARG A 7 37.46 20.40 -27.10
CA ARG A 7 37.42 19.06 -26.50
C ARG A 7 37.04 18.99 -25.01
N GLY A 8 36.90 20.14 -24.32
CA GLY A 8 36.61 20.18 -22.90
C GLY A 8 35.11 20.10 -22.49
N ALA A 9 34.22 20.57 -23.37
CA ALA A 9 32.80 20.76 -23.00
C ALA A 9 31.93 19.50 -23.09
N VAL A 10 32.32 18.50 -23.87
CA VAL A 10 31.51 17.27 -24.08
C VAL A 10 31.65 16.27 -22.92
N ARG A 11 32.74 16.32 -22.17
CA ARG A 11 33.02 15.37 -21.08
C ARG A 11 32.33 15.72 -19.77
N SER A 12 32.02 16.98 -19.50
CA SER A 12 31.36 17.39 -18.24
C SER A 12 29.87 17.09 -18.19
N GLY A 13 29.20 16.98 -19.33
CA GLY A 13 27.77 16.64 -19.39
C GLY A 13 27.46 15.18 -19.02
N SER A 14 28.35 14.25 -19.34
CA SER A 14 28.16 12.83 -19.12
C SER A 14 28.25 12.45 -17.61
N TRP A 15 29.17 13.08 -16.88
CA TRP A 15 29.33 12.82 -15.44
C TRP A 15 28.19 13.37 -14.60
N ARG A 16 27.64 14.53 -14.96
CA ARG A 16 26.45 15.09 -14.29
C ARG A 16 25.22 14.21 -14.50
N ALA A 17 25.04 13.68 -15.71
CA ALA A 17 23.95 12.75 -16.01
C ALA A 17 24.08 11.41 -15.26
N LEU A 18 25.31 10.90 -15.08
CA LEU A 18 25.58 9.69 -14.30
C LEU A 18 25.37 9.93 -12.80
N LEU A 19 25.80 11.08 -12.26
CA LEU A 19 25.56 11.46 -10.87
C LEU A 19 24.07 11.66 -10.57
N GLN A 20 23.33 12.32 -11.47
CA GLN A 20 21.88 12.46 -11.32
C GLN A 20 21.17 11.11 -11.32
N ARG A 21 21.53 10.20 -12.23
CA ARG A 21 20.96 8.82 -12.22
C ARG A 21 21.31 8.07 -10.95
N GLY A 22 22.53 8.24 -10.41
CA GLY A 22 22.96 7.65 -9.16
C GLY A 22 22.17 8.18 -7.95
N LEU A 23 21.93 9.50 -7.92
CA LEU A 23 21.14 10.15 -6.86
C LEU A 23 19.66 9.77 -6.95
N ASP A 24 19.11 9.69 -8.16
CA ASP A 24 17.73 9.24 -8.38
C ASP A 24 17.55 7.78 -7.93
N ALA A 25 18.48 6.90 -8.27
CA ALA A 25 18.49 5.52 -7.83
C ALA A 25 18.66 5.39 -6.31
N ALA A 26 19.52 6.20 -5.69
CA ALA A 26 19.69 6.23 -4.24
C ALA A 26 18.45 6.74 -3.51
N ASN A 27 17.80 7.79 -4.04
CA ASN A 27 16.52 8.30 -3.52
C ASN A 27 15.39 7.27 -3.69
N GLU A 28 15.35 6.57 -4.79
CA GLU A 28 14.36 5.52 -5.04
C GLU A 28 14.55 4.34 -4.08
N LEU A 29 15.80 3.91 -3.86
CA LEU A 29 16.14 2.89 -2.86
C LEU A 29 15.82 3.35 -1.44
N SER A 30 16.15 4.59 -1.07
CA SER A 30 15.85 5.13 0.27
C SER A 30 14.33 5.22 0.51
N ASN A 31 13.55 5.62 -0.51
CA ASN A 31 12.09 5.65 -0.45
C ASN A 31 11.48 4.24 -0.35
N LEU A 32 12.02 3.25 -1.07
CA LEU A 32 11.59 1.86 -0.97
C LEU A 32 11.91 1.24 0.39
N VAL A 33 13.08 1.55 0.95
CA VAL A 33 13.48 1.10 2.28
C VAL A 33 12.65 1.79 3.37
N ALA A 34 12.44 3.10 3.27
CA ALA A 34 11.61 3.86 4.20
C ALA A 34 10.14 3.40 4.15
N ALA A 35 9.57 3.15 2.97
CA ALA A 35 8.22 2.61 2.80
C ALA A 35 8.09 1.20 3.41
N LYS A 36 9.10 0.35 3.23
CA LYS A 36 9.11 -1.02 3.78
C LYS A 36 9.30 -1.05 5.30
N ILE A 37 10.01 -0.06 5.88
CA ILE A 37 10.23 0.05 7.32
C ILE A 37 9.03 0.70 8.02
N SER A 38 8.32 1.61 7.37
CA SER A 38 7.22 2.39 7.95
C SER A 38 5.84 1.73 7.82
N ASP A 39 5.70 0.59 7.14
CA ASP A 39 4.42 -0.08 6.97
C ASP A 39 3.92 -0.68 8.30
N PRO A 40 2.92 -0.06 8.99
CA PRO A 40 2.41 -0.51 10.27
C PRO A 40 1.75 -1.89 10.15
N ARG A 41 1.20 -2.21 8.98
CA ARG A 41 0.58 -3.51 8.69
C ARG A 41 1.61 -4.62 8.64
N ALA A 42 2.75 -4.39 7.99
CA ALA A 42 3.85 -5.35 7.94
C ALA A 42 4.43 -5.63 9.34
N ARG A 43 4.49 -4.61 10.20
CA ARG A 43 4.90 -4.76 11.61
C ARG A 43 3.91 -5.60 12.40
N LEU A 44 2.61 -5.38 12.26
CA LEU A 44 1.56 -6.18 12.91
C LEU A 44 1.57 -7.63 12.42
N LEU A 45 1.67 -7.86 11.10
CA LEU A 45 1.76 -9.20 10.54
C LEU A 45 3.02 -9.96 11.03
N ARG A 46 4.16 -9.27 11.13
CA ARG A 46 5.39 -9.86 11.71
C ARG A 46 5.21 -10.18 13.19
N ARG A 47 4.55 -9.30 13.97
CA ARG A 47 4.24 -9.55 15.38
C ARG A 47 3.29 -10.75 15.53
N ARG A 48 2.22 -10.84 14.71
CA ARG A 48 1.30 -11.99 14.67
C ARG A 48 2.02 -13.29 14.35
N ARG A 49 2.88 -13.30 13.31
CA ARG A 49 3.66 -14.49 12.91
C ARG A 49 4.67 -14.89 13.98
N ARG A 50 5.32 -13.93 14.64
CA ARG A 50 6.23 -14.22 15.76
C ARG A 50 5.47 -14.82 16.95
N ALA A 51 4.37 -14.20 17.37
CA ALA A 51 3.55 -14.71 18.47
C ALA A 51 3.06 -16.15 18.21
N LEU A 52 2.65 -16.43 16.97
CA LEU A 52 2.21 -17.77 16.57
C LEU A 52 3.36 -18.78 16.59
N ARG A 53 4.53 -18.42 16.04
CA ARG A 53 5.72 -19.32 16.04
C ARG A 53 6.18 -19.65 17.46
N TRP A 54 6.29 -18.63 18.32
CA TRP A 54 6.66 -18.82 19.71
C TRP A 54 5.58 -19.62 20.48
N GLY A 55 4.30 -19.34 20.24
CA GLY A 55 3.19 -20.11 20.81
C GLY A 55 3.26 -21.58 20.43
N LEU A 56 3.53 -21.91 19.18
CA LEU A 56 3.69 -23.30 18.70
C LEU A 56 4.91 -24.00 19.31
N ILE A 57 6.05 -23.31 19.43
CA ILE A 57 7.27 -23.87 20.02
C ILE A 57 7.02 -24.21 21.50
N PHE A 58 6.40 -23.28 22.27
CA PHE A 58 6.11 -23.54 23.68
C PHE A 58 5.03 -24.61 23.85
N SER A 59 4.02 -24.67 22.98
CA SER A 59 3.00 -25.71 22.99
C SER A 59 3.62 -27.10 22.70
N ALA A 60 4.49 -27.22 21.69
CA ALA A 60 5.19 -28.46 21.40
C ALA A 60 6.11 -28.88 22.56
N GLY A 61 6.80 -27.92 23.19
CA GLY A 61 7.59 -28.16 24.40
C GLY A 61 6.74 -28.69 25.58
N CYS A 62 5.57 -28.10 25.78
CA CYS A 62 4.64 -28.57 26.83
C CYS A 62 4.20 -30.03 26.60
N VAL A 63 3.80 -30.38 25.36
CA VAL A 63 3.42 -31.74 24.99
C VAL A 63 4.60 -32.71 25.18
N PHE A 64 5.80 -32.32 24.79
CA PHE A 64 7.01 -33.13 24.97
C PHE A 64 7.28 -33.39 26.45
N TRP A 65 7.29 -32.38 27.30
CA TRP A 65 7.52 -32.55 28.74
C TRP A 65 6.41 -33.32 29.45
N ALA A 66 5.14 -33.18 29.01
CA ALA A 66 4.04 -33.97 29.52
C ALA A 66 4.23 -35.47 29.18
N ALA A 67 4.66 -35.77 27.92
CA ALA A 67 4.95 -37.14 27.51
C ALA A 67 6.12 -37.72 28.32
N VAL A 68 7.18 -36.98 28.54
CA VAL A 68 8.33 -37.41 29.39
C VAL A 68 7.89 -37.69 30.81
N THR A 69 7.04 -36.80 31.40
CA THR A 69 6.50 -36.99 32.75
C THR A 69 5.68 -38.27 32.87
N LEU A 70 4.80 -38.55 31.88
CA LEU A 70 4.01 -39.79 31.81
C LEU A 70 4.89 -41.04 31.68
N LEU A 71 5.93 -40.98 30.90
CA LEU A 71 6.86 -42.07 30.69
C LEU A 71 7.69 -42.40 31.95
N LEU A 72 8.14 -41.36 32.67
CA LEU A 72 8.83 -41.47 33.96
C LEU A 72 7.89 -42.01 35.06
N ALA A 73 6.62 -41.58 35.06
CA ALA A 73 5.62 -42.09 35.97
C ALA A 73 5.35 -43.57 35.78
N ALA A 74 5.32 -44.05 34.52
CA ALA A 74 5.12 -45.47 34.20
C ALA A 74 6.30 -46.36 34.64
N TRP A 75 7.50 -45.83 34.79
CA TRP A 75 8.71 -46.60 35.20
C TRP A 75 8.99 -46.52 36.70
N GLY A 76 8.13 -45.85 37.51
CA GLY A 76 8.19 -45.87 38.94
C GLY A 76 9.41 -45.21 39.60
N TRP A 77 10.19 -44.41 38.85
CA TRP A 77 11.42 -43.81 39.31
C TRP A 77 11.22 -42.36 39.82
N PHE A 78 11.46 -42.17 41.11
CA PHE A 78 11.67 -40.91 41.85
C PHE A 78 10.60 -39.82 41.78
N ALA A 79 9.82 -39.70 42.86
CA ALA A 79 8.85 -38.62 43.08
C ALA A 79 9.44 -37.20 42.90
N LEU A 80 10.69 -36.99 43.24
CA LEU A 80 11.41 -35.72 43.03
C LEU A 80 11.58 -35.32 41.55
N LEU A 81 11.84 -36.26 40.65
CA LEU A 81 11.93 -35.99 39.21
C LEU A 81 10.56 -35.71 38.61
N LEU A 82 9.51 -36.34 39.10
CA LEU A 82 8.12 -36.06 38.69
C LEU A 82 7.66 -34.66 39.06
N VAL A 83 8.01 -34.18 40.26
CA VAL A 83 7.70 -32.81 40.69
C VAL A 83 8.48 -31.78 39.85
N GLY A 84 9.75 -32.04 39.56
CA GLY A 84 10.58 -31.15 38.74
C GLY A 84 10.10 -31.04 37.29
N THR A 85 9.84 -32.17 36.63
CA THR A 85 9.36 -32.17 35.23
C THR A 85 7.94 -31.66 35.08
N GLY A 86 7.08 -31.95 36.07
CA GLY A 86 5.70 -31.45 36.12
C GLY A 86 5.64 -29.93 36.27
N SER A 87 6.49 -29.33 37.14
CA SER A 87 6.54 -27.88 37.32
C SER A 87 6.99 -27.15 36.02
N ILE A 88 7.95 -27.69 35.29
CA ILE A 88 8.39 -27.15 34.00
C ILE A 88 7.25 -27.19 32.97
N ALA A 89 6.50 -28.28 32.90
CA ALA A 89 5.36 -28.41 31.99
C ALA A 89 4.27 -27.38 32.30
N VAL A 90 3.95 -27.13 33.58
CA VAL A 90 2.96 -26.15 34.00
C VAL A 90 3.39 -24.73 33.64
N VAL A 91 4.64 -24.34 33.88
CA VAL A 91 5.17 -23.03 33.50
C VAL A 91 5.10 -22.81 31.99
N GLN A 92 5.50 -23.83 31.20
CA GLN A 92 5.43 -23.76 29.73
C GLN A 92 3.99 -23.66 29.24
N ALA A 93 3.03 -24.36 29.85
CA ALA A 93 1.60 -24.26 29.53
C ALA A 93 1.09 -22.85 29.81
N GLY A 94 1.47 -22.22 30.93
CA GLY A 94 1.11 -20.85 31.27
C GLY A 94 1.62 -19.84 30.21
N VAL A 95 2.89 -19.94 29.84
CA VAL A 95 3.50 -19.07 28.80
C VAL A 95 2.83 -19.28 27.45
N ALA A 96 2.59 -20.53 27.05
CA ALA A 96 1.91 -20.87 25.80
C ALA A 96 0.48 -20.26 25.76
N THR A 97 -0.28 -20.39 26.85
CA THR A 97 -1.63 -19.84 26.97
C THR A 97 -1.63 -18.32 26.84
N LEU A 98 -0.72 -17.63 27.53
CA LEU A 98 -0.58 -16.17 27.44
C LEU A 98 -0.21 -15.72 26.01
N LEU A 99 0.69 -16.42 25.32
CA LEU A 99 1.07 -16.11 23.93
C LEU A 99 -0.08 -16.37 22.95
N LEU A 100 -0.86 -17.43 23.14
CA LEU A 100 -2.03 -17.74 22.33
C LEU A 100 -3.18 -16.75 22.57
N LEU A 101 -3.43 -16.34 23.82
CA LEU A 101 -4.37 -15.27 24.15
C LEU A 101 -3.95 -13.95 23.50
N ARG A 102 -2.67 -13.59 23.61
CA ARG A 102 -2.12 -12.40 22.95
C ARG A 102 -2.25 -12.47 21.43
N TYR A 103 -2.04 -13.65 20.83
CA TYR A 103 -2.26 -13.86 19.41
C TYR A 103 -3.74 -13.67 19.02
N ARG A 104 -4.67 -14.20 19.83
CA ARG A 104 -6.11 -14.05 19.61
C ARG A 104 -6.53 -12.58 19.71
N TRP A 105 -6.02 -11.83 20.67
CA TRP A 105 -6.23 -10.38 20.80
C TRP A 105 -5.68 -9.60 19.59
N LEU A 106 -4.45 -9.88 19.19
CA LEU A 106 -3.87 -9.28 17.99
C LEU A 106 -4.63 -9.65 16.71
N ARG A 107 -5.28 -10.81 16.66
CA ARG A 107 -6.12 -11.21 15.53
C ARG A 107 -7.45 -10.48 15.51
N ALA A 108 -8.02 -10.17 16.67
CA ALA A 108 -9.26 -9.41 16.80
C ALA A 108 -9.05 -7.91 16.44
N GLU A 109 -7.82 -7.39 16.56
CA GLU A 109 -7.51 -6.03 16.16
C GLU A 109 -7.63 -5.90 14.65
N PRO A 110 -8.52 -5.01 14.13
CA PRO A 110 -8.67 -4.80 12.68
C PRO A 110 -7.33 -4.38 12.09
N LEU A 111 -6.94 -5.03 11.00
CA LEU A 111 -5.72 -4.64 10.28
C LEU A 111 -5.90 -3.21 9.76
N PRO A 112 -4.93 -2.29 10.00
CA PRO A 112 -4.98 -0.96 9.41
C PRO A 112 -5.19 -1.05 7.91
N ALA A 113 -5.97 -0.11 7.36
CA ALA A 113 -6.25 -0.03 5.95
C ALA A 113 -4.96 -0.16 5.14
N GLN A 114 -5.01 -0.95 4.07
CA GLN A 114 -3.83 -1.23 3.25
C GLN A 114 -3.42 0.05 2.53
N ARG A 115 -2.46 0.77 3.08
CA ARG A 115 -1.80 1.83 2.33
C ARG A 115 -1.14 1.20 1.11
N PRO A 116 -1.27 1.79 -0.08
CA PRO A 116 -0.56 1.28 -1.24
C PRO A 116 0.92 1.17 -0.86
N ALA A 117 1.47 -0.02 -1.04
CA ALA A 117 2.90 -0.26 -0.82
C ALA A 117 3.66 0.73 -1.71
N GLY A 118 4.51 1.53 -1.08
CA GLY A 118 5.17 2.69 -1.63
C GLY A 118 5.58 2.56 -3.10
N GLY A 119 5.25 3.60 -3.83
CA GLY A 119 5.82 3.86 -5.15
C GLY A 119 5.39 2.89 -6.24
N ARG A 120 4.21 3.11 -6.83
CA ARG A 120 3.97 2.55 -8.17
C ARG A 120 5.11 3.01 -9.08
N ARG A 121 5.64 2.09 -9.88
CA ARG A 121 6.65 2.46 -10.88
C ARG A 121 6.06 3.52 -11.79
N LEU A 122 6.67 4.70 -11.76
CA LEU A 122 6.31 5.78 -12.66
C LEU A 122 6.67 5.39 -14.09
N PRO A 123 5.82 5.75 -15.08
CA PRO A 123 6.16 5.63 -16.48
C PRO A 123 7.52 6.30 -16.81
N PRO A 124 8.20 5.90 -17.91
CA PRO A 124 9.42 6.53 -18.36
C PRO A 124 9.29 8.05 -18.47
N HIS A 125 10.41 8.77 -18.37
CA HIS A 125 10.40 10.25 -18.39
C HIS A 125 9.81 10.83 -19.68
N SER A 126 9.92 10.12 -20.80
CA SER A 126 9.39 10.51 -22.11
C SER A 126 7.91 10.18 -22.30
N SER A 127 7.28 9.43 -21.38
CA SER A 127 5.89 8.99 -21.53
C SER A 127 4.89 10.12 -21.22
N ALA A 128 3.86 10.25 -22.06
CA ALA A 128 2.75 11.17 -21.85
C ALA A 128 1.93 10.84 -20.58
N ALA A 129 1.88 9.57 -20.16
CA ALA A 129 1.19 9.15 -18.95
C ALA A 129 1.90 9.55 -17.65
N ARG A 130 3.19 9.98 -17.72
CA ARG A 130 3.99 10.23 -16.52
C ARG A 130 3.44 11.33 -15.62
N SER A 131 3.02 12.45 -16.18
CA SER A 131 2.51 13.60 -15.43
C SER A 131 1.26 13.24 -14.63
N ALA A 132 0.33 12.52 -15.24
CA ALA A 132 -0.89 12.05 -14.58
C ALA A 132 -0.58 11.05 -13.47
N MET A 133 0.33 10.09 -13.69
CA MET A 133 0.74 9.12 -12.68
C MET A 133 1.51 9.73 -11.50
N PHE A 134 2.30 10.77 -11.76
CA PHE A 134 2.96 11.52 -10.69
C PHE A 134 1.95 12.27 -9.81
N ALA A 135 0.99 12.95 -10.44
CA ALA A 135 -0.09 13.64 -9.76
C ALA A 135 -0.96 12.67 -8.95
N LEU A 136 -1.32 11.51 -9.54
CA LEU A 136 -2.04 10.45 -8.81
C LEU A 136 -1.29 10.00 -7.56
N GLY A 137 0.01 9.76 -7.66
CA GLY A 137 0.82 9.36 -6.50
C GLY A 137 0.88 10.42 -5.39
N ALA A 138 0.81 11.70 -5.73
CA ALA A 138 0.70 12.79 -4.76
C ALA A 138 -0.67 12.79 -4.07
N SER A 139 -1.75 12.65 -4.85
CA SER A 139 -3.13 12.59 -4.36
C SER A 139 -3.38 11.35 -3.48
N GLU A 140 -2.83 10.19 -3.86
CA GLU A 140 -2.88 8.98 -3.03
C GLU A 140 -2.26 9.21 -1.65
N ARG A 141 -1.07 9.81 -1.59
CA ARG A 141 -0.42 10.10 -0.30
C ARG A 141 -1.25 11.06 0.55
N GLY A 142 -1.82 12.11 -0.05
CA GLY A 142 -2.71 13.04 0.61
C GLY A 142 -3.94 12.35 1.19
N PHE A 143 -4.62 11.55 0.36
CA PHE A 143 -5.82 10.81 0.75
C PHE A 143 -5.57 9.85 1.93
N PHE A 144 -4.53 9.02 1.84
CA PHE A 144 -4.21 8.09 2.93
C PHE A 144 -3.73 8.77 4.21
N SER A 145 -3.15 9.97 4.09
CA SER A 145 -2.86 10.81 5.27
C SER A 145 -4.14 11.26 5.95
N LEU A 146 -5.13 11.75 5.18
CA LEU A 146 -6.45 12.18 5.69
C LEU A 146 -7.23 11.00 6.29
N LEU A 147 -7.25 9.83 5.62
CA LEU A 147 -7.85 8.62 6.18
C LEU A 147 -7.25 8.25 7.53
N GLY A 148 -5.92 8.38 7.68
CA GLY A 148 -5.26 8.15 8.97
C GLY A 148 -5.64 9.18 10.05
N VAL A 149 -6.01 10.40 9.69
CA VAL A 149 -6.56 11.39 10.63
C VAL A 149 -8.00 11.02 11.01
N MET A 150 -8.84 10.67 10.04
CA MET A 150 -10.23 10.25 10.27
C MET A 150 -10.33 9.00 11.13
N GLU A 151 -9.44 8.02 10.93
CA GLU A 151 -9.37 6.79 11.73
C GLU A 151 -8.99 7.10 13.18
N ARG A 152 -7.98 7.94 13.42
CA ARG A 152 -7.58 8.35 14.79
C ARG A 152 -8.62 9.22 15.48
N GLY A 153 -9.30 10.07 14.73
CA GLY A 153 -10.38 10.94 15.24
C GLY A 153 -11.72 10.21 15.41
N ASN A 154 -11.80 8.92 15.04
CA ASN A 154 -13.05 8.13 15.06
C ASN A 154 -14.21 8.82 14.34
N MET A 155 -13.90 9.56 13.25
CA MET A 155 -14.85 10.38 12.49
C MET A 155 -15.76 9.53 11.59
N LEU A 156 -15.30 8.37 11.17
CA LEU A 156 -16.01 7.42 10.33
C LEU A 156 -15.93 6.00 10.90
N PRO A 157 -16.97 5.16 10.68
CA PRO A 157 -16.93 3.75 11.01
C PRO A 157 -15.77 3.02 10.31
N ALA A 158 -15.18 2.03 10.96
CA ALA A 158 -14.07 1.26 10.39
C ALA A 158 -14.44 0.52 9.08
N THR A 159 -15.72 0.24 8.86
CA THR A 159 -16.26 -0.32 7.61
C THR A 159 -16.09 0.68 6.46
N GLU A 160 -16.53 1.91 6.64
CA GLU A 160 -16.44 2.97 5.63
C GLU A 160 -14.99 3.31 5.28
N ILE A 161 -14.11 3.39 6.28
CA ILE A 161 -12.67 3.60 6.03
C ILE A 161 -12.08 2.49 5.16
N ARG A 162 -12.52 1.24 5.37
CA ARG A 162 -12.09 0.10 4.54
C ARG A 162 -12.63 0.20 3.13
N ASP A 163 -13.89 0.58 2.97
CA ASP A 163 -14.55 0.70 1.67
C ASP A 163 -13.93 1.84 0.84
N LEU A 164 -13.70 3.01 1.46
CA LEU A 164 -12.98 4.13 0.86
C LEU A 164 -11.55 3.74 0.44
N THR A 165 -10.86 3.00 1.30
CA THR A 165 -9.52 2.49 0.99
C THR A 165 -9.53 1.52 -0.18
N ALA A 166 -10.51 0.61 -0.23
CA ALA A 166 -10.65 -0.37 -1.31
C ALA A 166 -10.97 0.33 -2.64
N ALA A 167 -11.88 1.29 -2.64
CA ALA A 167 -12.25 2.08 -3.82
C ALA A 167 -11.05 2.87 -4.37
N ALA A 168 -10.34 3.61 -3.50
CA ALA A 168 -9.16 4.36 -3.88
C ALA A 168 -8.06 3.47 -4.47
N ASN A 169 -7.80 2.31 -3.86
CA ASN A 169 -6.82 1.36 -4.38
C ASN A 169 -7.23 0.75 -5.72
N LYS A 170 -8.51 0.35 -5.86
CA LYS A 170 -9.05 -0.22 -7.12
C LYS A 170 -8.87 0.77 -8.26
N THR A 171 -9.28 2.01 -8.07
CA THR A 171 -9.18 3.06 -9.10
C THR A 171 -7.72 3.33 -9.46
N ALA A 172 -6.85 3.45 -8.47
CA ALA A 172 -5.46 3.72 -8.73
C ALA A 172 -4.74 2.54 -9.43
N VAL A 173 -5.21 1.28 -9.23
CA VAL A 173 -4.73 0.11 -10.00
C VAL A 173 -5.20 0.20 -11.45
N ALA A 174 -6.47 0.53 -11.71
CA ALA A 174 -7.00 0.70 -13.05
C ALA A 174 -6.24 1.79 -13.82
N MET A 175 -6.00 2.96 -13.19
CA MET A 175 -5.21 4.03 -13.80
C MET A 175 -3.77 3.60 -14.12
N ALA A 176 -3.14 2.80 -13.26
CA ALA A 176 -1.80 2.28 -13.49
C ALA A 176 -1.77 1.29 -14.69
N ALA A 177 -2.80 0.47 -14.85
CA ALA A 177 -2.95 -0.41 -16.00
C ALA A 177 -3.07 0.39 -17.31
N THR A 178 -3.94 1.41 -17.34
CA THR A 178 -4.08 2.32 -18.48
C THR A 178 -2.77 3.05 -18.81
N ALA A 179 -2.03 3.50 -17.78
CA ALA A 179 -0.73 4.12 -18.00
C ALA A 179 0.30 3.15 -18.62
N ALA A 180 0.26 1.86 -18.25
CA ALA A 180 1.10 0.84 -18.85
C ALA A 180 0.73 0.58 -20.33
N GLU A 181 -0.56 0.64 -20.67
CA GLU A 181 -1.02 0.56 -22.06
C GLU A 181 -0.52 1.74 -22.90
N VAL A 182 -0.58 2.97 -22.36
CA VAL A 182 -0.01 4.15 -23.02
C VAL A 182 1.47 3.93 -23.31
N VAL A 183 2.25 3.47 -22.32
CA VAL A 183 3.69 3.20 -22.51
C VAL A 183 3.90 2.13 -23.58
N SER A 184 3.10 1.07 -23.64
CA SER A 184 3.22 0.02 -24.66
C SER A 184 2.91 0.54 -26.07
N MET A 185 1.90 1.42 -26.21
CA MET A 185 1.58 2.07 -27.49
C MET A 185 2.70 3.04 -27.93
N GLU A 186 3.28 3.80 -27.00
CA GLU A 186 4.44 4.67 -27.28
C GLU A 186 5.64 3.87 -27.78
N GLN A 187 5.90 2.70 -27.19
CA GLN A 187 6.94 1.78 -27.65
C GLN A 187 6.62 1.22 -29.04
N ALA A 188 5.37 0.87 -29.30
CA ALA A 188 4.96 0.41 -30.64
C ALA A 188 5.17 1.49 -31.70
N VAL A 189 4.85 2.75 -31.42
CA VAL A 189 5.15 3.89 -32.31
C VAL A 189 6.64 4.05 -32.54
N TYR A 190 7.46 3.83 -31.51
CA TYR A 190 8.91 3.93 -31.61
C TYR A 190 9.50 2.87 -32.54
N TYR A 191 9.05 1.61 -32.42
CA TYR A 191 9.55 0.50 -33.24
C TYR A 191 8.91 0.41 -34.64
N ALA A 192 7.67 0.89 -34.79
CA ALA A 192 6.93 0.86 -36.05
C ALA A 192 6.34 2.26 -36.35
N PRO A 193 7.15 3.20 -36.90
CA PRO A 193 6.73 4.58 -37.14
C PRO A 193 5.51 4.73 -38.06
N GLN A 194 5.27 3.77 -38.94
CA GLN A 194 4.10 3.72 -39.81
C GLN A 194 2.76 3.57 -39.06
N SER A 195 2.79 3.05 -37.81
CA SER A 195 1.60 2.93 -36.97
C SER A 195 1.22 4.24 -36.24
N ARG A 196 2.04 5.27 -36.36
CA ARG A 196 1.89 6.54 -35.65
C ARG A 196 0.54 7.21 -35.90
N SER A 197 0.07 7.22 -37.14
CA SER A 197 -1.20 7.85 -37.49
C SER A 197 -2.41 7.21 -36.79
N TYR A 198 -2.33 5.94 -36.46
CA TYR A 198 -3.40 5.20 -35.77
C TYR A 198 -3.25 5.24 -34.24
N LEU A 199 -2.02 5.17 -33.73
CA LEU A 199 -1.77 5.06 -32.28
C LEU A 199 -1.76 6.39 -31.55
N VAL A 200 -1.32 7.50 -32.19
CA VAL A 200 -1.26 8.81 -31.52
C VAL A 200 -2.63 9.30 -31.06
N PRO A 201 -3.73 9.19 -31.82
CA PRO A 201 -5.04 9.54 -31.33
C PRO A 201 -5.47 8.72 -30.09
N ALA A 202 -5.18 7.42 -30.08
CA ALA A 202 -5.45 6.55 -28.95
C ALA A 202 -4.63 6.94 -27.70
N ILE A 203 -3.33 7.18 -27.85
CA ILE A 203 -2.44 7.66 -26.78
C ILE A 203 -2.99 8.95 -26.16
N ASN A 204 -3.41 9.91 -27.00
CA ASN A 204 -3.99 11.17 -26.54
C ASN A 204 -5.31 10.96 -25.78
N ALA A 205 -6.17 10.08 -26.28
CA ALA A 205 -7.44 9.74 -25.62
C ALA A 205 -7.21 9.12 -24.24
N PHE A 206 -6.34 8.12 -24.13
CA PHE A 206 -6.00 7.51 -22.85
C PHE A 206 -5.31 8.47 -21.87
N THR A 207 -4.45 9.36 -22.37
CA THR A 207 -3.80 10.38 -21.54
C THR A 207 -4.81 11.40 -21.02
N ALA A 208 -5.75 11.85 -21.85
CA ALA A 208 -6.83 12.73 -21.42
C ALA A 208 -7.72 12.06 -20.37
N GLN A 209 -8.00 10.78 -20.56
CA GLN A 209 -8.79 9.96 -19.66
C GLN A 209 -8.06 9.76 -18.30
N LEU A 210 -6.75 9.46 -18.29
CA LEU A 210 -5.95 9.44 -17.06
C LEU A 210 -6.00 10.78 -16.32
N SER A 211 -5.90 11.88 -17.03
CA SER A 211 -6.00 13.23 -16.46
C SER A 211 -7.37 13.49 -15.84
N SER A 212 -8.45 12.99 -16.45
CA SER A 212 -9.79 13.04 -15.90
C SER A 212 -9.92 12.24 -14.62
N GLY A 213 -9.39 11.02 -14.60
CA GLY A 213 -9.37 10.17 -13.39
C GLY A 213 -8.61 10.82 -12.23
N VAL A 214 -7.47 11.48 -12.51
CA VAL A 214 -6.73 12.24 -11.48
C VAL A 214 -7.58 13.38 -10.92
N ARG A 215 -8.34 14.09 -11.76
CA ARG A 215 -9.24 15.17 -11.26
C ARG A 215 -10.30 14.60 -10.31
N GLN A 216 -10.96 13.50 -10.69
CA GLN A 216 -11.97 12.86 -9.84
C GLN A 216 -11.35 12.34 -8.53
N TYR A 217 -10.12 11.81 -8.59
CA TYR A 217 -9.41 11.41 -7.39
C TYR A 217 -9.12 12.60 -6.47
N ASN A 218 -8.76 13.76 -7.03
CA ASN A 218 -8.55 14.98 -6.28
C ASN A 218 -9.84 15.52 -5.65
N GLU A 219 -10.99 15.38 -6.32
CA GLU A 219 -12.30 15.73 -5.75
C GLU A 219 -12.58 14.90 -4.50
N MET A 220 -12.32 13.59 -4.54
CA MET A 220 -12.43 12.73 -3.37
C MET A 220 -11.47 13.15 -2.24
N VAL A 221 -10.22 13.52 -2.56
CA VAL A 221 -9.26 14.06 -1.57
C VAL A 221 -9.76 15.35 -0.96
N THR A 222 -10.35 16.25 -1.76
CA THR A 222 -10.90 17.52 -1.30
C THR A 222 -12.09 17.30 -0.36
N ALA A 223 -13.03 16.42 -0.72
CA ALA A 223 -14.16 16.06 0.13
C ALA A 223 -13.68 15.45 1.48
N ALA A 224 -12.66 14.59 1.44
CA ALA A 224 -12.04 14.04 2.65
C ALA A 224 -11.40 15.15 3.53
N ALA A 225 -10.74 16.12 2.92
CA ALA A 225 -10.14 17.25 3.64
C ALA A 225 -11.20 18.16 4.29
N GLN A 226 -12.30 18.40 3.58
CA GLN A 226 -13.43 19.17 4.11
C GLN A 226 -14.09 18.48 5.30
N LEU A 227 -14.27 17.15 5.24
CA LEU A 227 -14.78 16.37 6.36
C LEU A 227 -13.87 16.48 7.58
N VAL A 228 -12.55 16.34 7.41
CA VAL A 228 -11.59 16.49 8.51
C VAL A 228 -11.60 17.90 9.08
N SER A 229 -11.67 18.91 8.23
CA SER A 229 -11.72 20.33 8.66
C SER A 229 -12.99 20.64 9.44
N SER A 230 -14.16 20.19 8.97
CA SER A 230 -15.44 20.41 9.64
C SER A 230 -15.52 19.73 11.00
N ALA A 231 -15.00 18.50 11.10
CA ALA A 231 -14.96 17.78 12.36
C ALA A 231 -14.03 18.44 13.39
N ASN A 232 -12.97 19.11 12.94
CA ASN A 232 -11.99 19.76 13.82
C ASN A 232 -12.43 21.17 14.30
N ASN A 233 -13.34 21.81 13.57
CA ASN A 233 -13.84 23.16 13.91
C ASN A 233 -14.92 23.19 15.01
N GLY A 234 -15.24 22.04 15.61
CA GLY A 234 -15.94 21.96 16.90
C GLY A 234 -17.40 22.42 16.91
N ASP A 235 -18.06 22.61 15.76
CA ASP A 235 -19.49 22.92 15.72
C ASP A 235 -20.29 21.62 15.85
N PRO A 236 -20.91 21.35 17.03
CA PRO A 236 -21.64 20.12 17.28
C PRO A 236 -22.97 20.04 16.52
N SER A 237 -23.33 21.05 15.74
CA SER A 237 -24.50 20.98 14.87
C SER A 237 -24.23 20.00 13.72
N SER A 238 -24.79 18.82 13.86
CA SER A 238 -24.64 17.61 13.03
C SER A 238 -24.87 17.78 11.51
N GLY A 239 -25.29 18.93 11.03
CA GLY A 239 -25.59 19.21 9.63
C GLY A 239 -24.35 19.25 8.70
N PRO A 240 -23.27 19.99 9.01
CA PRO A 240 -22.13 20.11 8.10
C PRO A 240 -21.33 18.80 7.94
N VAL A 241 -21.15 18.05 9.02
CA VAL A 241 -20.37 16.79 9.01
C VAL A 241 -21.09 15.71 8.18
N ALA A 242 -22.41 15.58 8.35
CA ALA A 242 -23.22 14.64 7.56
C ALA A 242 -23.16 14.98 6.07
N ARG A 243 -23.28 16.26 5.71
CA ARG A 243 -23.20 16.72 4.32
C ARG A 243 -21.83 16.38 3.68
N TYR A 244 -20.74 16.67 4.36
CA TYR A 244 -19.39 16.36 3.82
C TYR A 244 -19.11 14.85 3.75
N ARG A 245 -19.74 14.06 4.63
CA ARG A 245 -19.70 12.60 4.53
C ARG A 245 -20.42 12.11 3.27
N ASP A 246 -21.62 12.62 3.01
CA ASP A 246 -22.39 12.29 1.82
C ASP A 246 -21.67 12.74 0.54
N GLU A 247 -21.01 13.89 0.57
CA GLU A 247 -20.19 14.38 -0.54
C GLU A 247 -18.97 13.47 -0.80
N LEU A 248 -18.32 12.98 0.27
CA LEU A 248 -17.21 12.01 0.15
C LEU A 248 -17.68 10.69 -0.43
N VAL A 249 -18.82 10.16 0.02
CA VAL A 249 -19.43 8.94 -0.54
C VAL A 249 -19.76 9.15 -2.01
N GLY A 250 -20.43 10.24 -2.37
CA GLY A 250 -20.76 10.55 -3.76
C GLY A 250 -19.53 10.74 -4.66
N ALA A 251 -18.45 11.36 -4.15
CA ALA A 251 -17.19 11.48 -4.89
C ALA A 251 -16.53 10.10 -5.10
N THR A 252 -16.62 9.23 -4.10
CA THR A 252 -16.08 7.86 -4.16
C THR A 252 -16.87 7.01 -5.16
N ASP A 253 -18.20 7.11 -5.17
CA ASP A 253 -19.06 6.37 -6.12
C ASP A 253 -18.79 6.80 -7.55
N ARG A 254 -18.63 8.10 -7.81
CA ARG A 254 -18.23 8.60 -9.13
C ARG A 254 -16.88 8.05 -9.57
N LEU A 255 -15.92 7.98 -8.65
CA LEU A 255 -14.59 7.45 -8.90
C LEU A 255 -14.62 5.95 -9.21
N VAL A 256 -15.44 5.17 -8.48
CA VAL A 256 -15.63 3.72 -8.72
C VAL A 256 -16.33 3.48 -10.04
N GLY A 257 -17.38 4.24 -10.37
CA GLY A 257 -18.07 4.16 -11.64
C GLY A 257 -17.15 4.47 -12.82
N TRP A 258 -16.30 5.49 -12.67
CA TRP A 258 -15.27 5.80 -13.65
C TRP A 258 -14.29 4.61 -13.84
N ALA A 259 -13.79 4.00 -12.75
CA ALA A 259 -12.89 2.86 -12.83
C ALA A 259 -13.54 1.64 -13.48
N GLN A 260 -14.82 1.42 -13.24
CA GLN A 260 -15.58 0.32 -13.84
C GLN A 260 -15.77 0.52 -15.33
N ALA A 261 -16.11 1.73 -15.79
CA ALA A 261 -16.21 2.05 -17.21
C ALA A 261 -14.88 1.77 -17.95
N PHE A 262 -13.76 1.93 -17.28
CA PHE A 262 -12.44 1.59 -17.81
C PHE A 262 -12.21 0.10 -17.98
N ASP A 263 -12.56 -0.69 -16.98
CA ASP A 263 -12.43 -2.14 -17.05
C ASP A 263 -13.30 -2.71 -18.22
N GLU A 264 -14.49 -2.13 -18.44
CA GLU A 264 -15.38 -2.52 -19.55
C GLU A 264 -14.79 -2.16 -20.91
N LEU A 265 -14.20 -0.96 -21.07
CA LEU A 265 -13.56 -0.53 -22.32
C LEU A 265 -12.29 -1.33 -22.63
N GLY A 266 -11.51 -1.70 -21.59
CA GLY A 266 -10.33 -2.54 -21.73
C GLY A 266 -10.64 -4.02 -22.01
N GLY A 267 -11.83 -4.49 -21.64
CA GLY A 267 -12.31 -5.85 -21.82
C GLY A 267 -12.97 -6.13 -23.16
N LEU A 268 -13.21 -5.12 -24.00
CA LEU A 268 -13.76 -5.33 -25.33
C LEU A 268 -12.75 -6.10 -26.20
N PRO A 269 -13.15 -7.24 -26.81
CA PRO A 269 -12.29 -7.99 -27.69
C PRO A 269 -11.88 -7.09 -28.85
N ARG A 270 -10.57 -6.88 -28.98
CA ARG A 270 -9.99 -6.22 -30.16
C ARG A 270 -10.23 -7.15 -31.35
N GLY A 271 -11.32 -6.87 -32.13
CA GLY A 271 -11.63 -7.51 -33.41
C GLY A 271 -10.59 -7.18 -34.47
#